data_6ff641ed703721f334cff27a4a4fca28
#
_entry.id   6ff641ed703721f334cff27a4a4fca28
#
_cell.length_a   1.000
_cell.length_b   1.000
_cell.length_c   1.000
_cell.angle_alpha   90.00
_cell.angle_beta   90.00
_cell.angle_gamma   90.00
#
_symmetry.space_group_name_H-M   'P 1'
#
loop_
_entity.id
_entity.type
_entity.pdbx_description
1 polymer ?
#
loop_
_entity_poly.entity_id
_entity_poly.type
_entity_poly.pdbx_seq_one_letter_code
_entity_poly.pdbx_strand_id
1 'polypeptide(L)'
;GRKPILLLGLSIFALGSLGMLWVESAAALLTLRFVQAVGVCAATVIWQALVTDYYPSQKINRIFATIMPLVGLSPALAPLLGSWILTHFSWQAIFATLFVITLLLMLPALRLKPSVKARTEGQDKLTFATLLRSKTYRGNVLIYAACSASFFAWLTGSPFILSAMGYSPAVIGLSYVPQTIAFLIGGYGCRAALQKWQGYQLLPWLLGLYALSVIATWGAGLLNNTSLVEILIPFCVMAIANGAIYPIVVAQALRPFPQATGRAAALQNTLQLGLCFLASLVVSWLISTPLLTTTSVMLSTVVLAALGYKMQSHADCAETGFPHANVAHDKSH
;
A
#
# COMPACT_ATOMS: atom_id res chain seq x y z
N GLY A 1 -11.09 23.49 -7.14
CA GLY A 1 -12.10 22.52 -6.72
C GLY A 1 -11.60 21.10 -6.91
N ARG A 2 -12.01 20.15 -6.06
CA ARG A 2 -11.54 18.74 -6.10
C ARG A 2 -12.07 17.97 -7.31
N LYS A 3 -13.33 18.26 -7.71
CA LYS A 3 -13.96 17.62 -8.89
C LYS A 3 -13.20 17.86 -10.20
N PRO A 4 -12.80 19.10 -10.58
CA PRO A 4 -12.05 19.32 -11.82
C PRO A 4 -10.71 18.56 -11.84
N ILE A 5 -10.00 18.49 -10.71
CA ILE A 5 -8.72 17.78 -10.60
C ILE A 5 -8.92 16.26 -10.73
N LEU A 6 -10.00 15.71 -10.14
CA LEU A 6 -10.36 14.31 -10.30
C LEU A 6 -10.66 13.97 -11.77
N LEU A 7 -11.48 14.78 -12.42
CA LEU A 7 -11.82 14.58 -13.83
C LEU A 7 -10.61 14.71 -14.75
N LEU A 8 -9.73 15.69 -14.49
CA LEU A 8 -8.48 15.85 -15.23
C LEU A 8 -7.59 14.61 -15.05
N GLY A 9 -7.43 14.12 -13.83
CA GLY A 9 -6.64 12.92 -13.55
C GLY A 9 -7.19 11.68 -14.25
N LEU A 10 -8.51 11.45 -14.18
CA LEU A 10 -9.16 10.36 -14.88
C LEU A 10 -9.03 10.49 -16.41
N SER A 11 -9.11 11.71 -16.97
CA SER A 11 -8.91 11.96 -18.40
C SER A 11 -7.48 11.63 -18.82
N ILE A 12 -6.47 12.06 -18.05
CA ILE A 12 -5.06 11.75 -18.31
C ILE A 12 -4.84 10.23 -18.26
N PHE A 13 -5.41 9.55 -17.26
CA PHE A 13 -5.30 8.09 -17.14
C PHE A 13 -5.97 7.37 -18.32
N ALA A 14 -7.16 7.82 -18.73
CA ALA A 14 -7.88 7.28 -19.88
C ALA A 14 -7.09 7.44 -21.19
N LEU A 15 -6.56 8.65 -21.46
CA LEU A 15 -5.74 8.91 -22.63
C LEU A 15 -4.45 8.10 -22.64
N GLY A 16 -3.78 7.96 -21.49
CA GLY A 16 -2.63 7.09 -21.34
C GLY A 16 -2.97 5.63 -21.62
N SER A 17 -4.10 5.15 -21.13
CA SER A 17 -4.57 3.78 -21.36
C SER A 17 -4.94 3.54 -22.81
N LEU A 18 -5.60 4.51 -23.45
CA LEU A 18 -5.94 4.45 -24.87
C LEU A 18 -4.69 4.42 -25.75
N GLY A 19 -3.68 5.26 -25.43
CA GLY A 19 -2.41 5.29 -26.17
C GLY A 19 -1.66 3.96 -26.13
N MET A 20 -1.84 3.15 -25.08
CA MET A 20 -1.21 1.82 -24.96
C MET A 20 -1.66 0.82 -26.04
N LEU A 21 -2.78 1.07 -26.71
CA LEU A 21 -3.30 0.16 -27.75
C LEU A 21 -2.42 0.14 -29.02
N TRP A 22 -1.67 1.22 -29.25
CA TRP A 22 -0.81 1.39 -30.44
C TRP A 22 0.67 1.50 -30.11
N VAL A 23 1.08 1.02 -28.95
CA VAL A 23 2.50 1.09 -28.53
C VAL A 23 3.32 0.04 -29.26
N GLU A 24 4.41 0.48 -29.90
CA GLU A 24 5.35 -0.37 -30.62
C GLU A 24 6.77 -0.34 -30.02
N SER A 25 7.05 0.60 -29.10
CA SER A 25 8.38 0.74 -28.50
C SER A 25 8.34 0.75 -26.96
N ALA A 26 9.39 0.24 -26.34
CA ALA A 26 9.53 0.23 -24.89
C ALA A 26 9.54 1.66 -24.30
N ALA A 27 10.15 2.62 -25.00
CA ALA A 27 10.18 4.02 -24.56
C ALA A 27 8.77 4.65 -24.54
N ALA A 28 7.96 4.39 -25.58
CA ALA A 28 6.57 4.85 -25.64
C ALA A 28 5.72 4.19 -24.52
N LEU A 29 5.92 2.89 -24.27
CA LEU A 29 5.25 2.16 -23.20
C LEU A 29 5.57 2.80 -21.84
N LEU A 30 6.83 3.02 -21.52
CA LEU A 30 7.25 3.64 -20.26
C LEU A 30 6.70 5.07 -20.11
N THR A 31 6.72 5.85 -21.18
CA THR A 31 6.16 7.22 -21.18
C THR A 31 4.66 7.21 -20.88
N LEU A 32 3.89 6.35 -21.55
CA LEU A 32 2.46 6.25 -21.31
C LEU A 32 2.13 5.67 -19.92
N ARG A 33 2.97 4.77 -19.37
CA ARG A 33 2.87 4.34 -17.99
C ARG A 33 3.07 5.48 -17.01
N PHE A 34 4.03 6.35 -17.28
CA PHE A 34 4.23 7.56 -16.48
C PHE A 34 3.02 8.50 -16.55
N VAL A 35 2.46 8.72 -17.74
CA VAL A 35 1.23 9.51 -17.93
C VAL A 35 0.07 8.90 -17.15
N GLN A 36 -0.15 7.58 -17.22
CA GLN A 36 -1.15 6.88 -16.43
C GLN A 36 -0.94 7.08 -14.92
N ALA A 37 0.30 6.98 -14.44
CA ALA A 37 0.63 7.18 -13.03
C ALA A 37 0.28 8.60 -12.55
N VAL A 38 0.61 9.62 -13.34
CA VAL A 38 0.24 11.02 -13.06
C VAL A 38 -1.29 11.16 -12.97
N GLY A 39 -2.03 10.55 -13.90
CA GLY A 39 -3.49 10.58 -13.90
C GLY A 39 -4.10 9.93 -12.65
N VAL A 40 -3.65 8.74 -12.28
CA VAL A 40 -4.20 8.01 -11.13
C VAL A 40 -3.86 8.65 -9.78
N CYS A 41 -2.74 9.39 -9.69
CA CYS A 41 -2.38 10.12 -8.46
C CYS A 41 -3.48 11.08 -8.01
N ALA A 42 -4.17 11.75 -8.95
CA ALA A 42 -5.28 12.62 -8.62
C ALA A 42 -6.43 11.86 -7.93
N ALA A 43 -6.80 10.70 -8.43
CA ALA A 43 -7.86 9.89 -7.85
C ALA A 43 -7.48 9.35 -6.47
N THR A 44 -6.24 8.84 -6.30
CA THR A 44 -5.75 8.26 -5.05
C THR A 44 -5.65 9.26 -3.90
N VAL A 45 -5.41 10.54 -4.20
CA VAL A 45 -5.35 11.60 -3.18
C VAL A 45 -6.73 12.19 -2.89
N ILE A 46 -7.55 12.34 -3.92
CA ILE A 46 -8.81 13.12 -3.83
C ILE A 46 -9.94 12.31 -3.21
N TRP A 47 -10.02 10.99 -3.39
CA TRP A 47 -11.16 10.20 -2.93
C TRP A 47 -11.41 10.30 -1.42
N GLN A 48 -10.35 10.24 -0.60
CA GLN A 48 -10.45 10.37 0.85
C GLN A 48 -10.99 11.75 1.24
N ALA A 49 -10.51 12.77 0.55
CA ALA A 49 -10.94 14.13 0.78
C ALA A 49 -12.40 14.36 0.34
N LEU A 50 -12.85 13.71 -0.75
CA LEU A 50 -14.25 13.76 -1.16
C LEU A 50 -15.16 13.10 -0.13
N VAL A 51 -14.79 11.95 0.43
CA VAL A 51 -15.56 11.31 1.50
C VAL A 51 -15.75 12.27 2.68
N THR A 52 -14.70 12.97 3.09
CA THR A 52 -14.79 13.93 4.22
C THR A 52 -15.60 15.18 3.90
N ASP A 53 -15.74 15.53 2.61
CA ASP A 53 -16.53 16.70 2.20
C ASP A 53 -18.02 16.39 2.08
N TYR A 54 -18.37 15.21 1.57
CA TYR A 54 -19.76 14.84 1.30
C TYR A 54 -20.49 14.25 2.49
N TYR A 55 -19.76 13.69 3.46
CA TYR A 55 -20.37 12.97 4.58
C TYR A 55 -20.04 13.61 5.92
N PRO A 56 -21.01 13.65 6.87
CA PRO A 56 -20.77 14.14 8.21
C PRO A 56 -19.79 13.23 8.96
N SER A 57 -19.03 13.83 9.89
CA SER A 57 -17.93 13.18 10.62
C SER A 57 -18.30 11.82 11.24
N GLN A 58 -19.55 11.70 11.73
CA GLN A 58 -20.06 10.45 12.35
C GLN A 58 -20.17 9.28 11.36
N LYS A 59 -20.35 9.55 10.04
CA LYS A 59 -20.50 8.53 9.00
C LYS A 59 -19.19 8.16 8.31
N ILE A 60 -18.16 9.02 8.42
CA ILE A 60 -16.88 8.86 7.73
C ILE A 60 -16.24 7.51 8.06
N ASN A 61 -16.13 7.16 9.34
CA ASN A 61 -15.53 5.90 9.77
C ASN A 61 -16.25 4.67 9.19
N ARG A 62 -17.59 4.71 9.11
CA ARG A 62 -18.38 3.62 8.52
C ARG A 62 -18.11 3.49 7.01
N ILE A 63 -17.99 4.59 6.31
CA ILE A 63 -17.71 4.61 4.86
C ILE A 63 -16.30 4.08 4.58
N PHE A 64 -15.30 4.53 5.32
CA PHE A 64 -13.94 4.00 5.21
C PHE A 64 -13.90 2.51 5.54
N ALA A 65 -14.59 2.06 6.58
CA ALA A 65 -14.69 0.65 6.94
C ALA A 65 -15.32 -0.21 5.82
N THR A 66 -16.16 0.38 4.98
CA THR A 66 -16.75 -0.31 3.82
C THR A 66 -15.81 -0.31 2.61
N ILE A 67 -15.10 0.79 2.36
CA ILE A 67 -14.24 0.94 1.17
C ILE A 67 -12.90 0.19 1.34
N MET A 68 -12.29 0.23 2.54
CA MET A 68 -10.97 -0.35 2.79
C MET A 68 -10.86 -1.85 2.48
N PRO A 69 -11.83 -2.73 2.80
CA PRO A 69 -11.78 -4.12 2.38
C PRO A 69 -11.80 -4.31 0.86
N LEU A 70 -12.52 -3.45 0.12
CA LEU A 70 -12.54 -3.48 -1.35
C LEU A 70 -11.18 -3.10 -1.93
N VAL A 71 -10.54 -2.07 -1.37
CA VAL A 71 -9.16 -1.70 -1.73
C VAL A 71 -8.19 -2.83 -1.41
N GLY A 72 -8.33 -3.49 -0.25
CA GLY A 72 -7.50 -4.63 0.14
C GLY A 72 -7.68 -5.87 -0.74
N LEU A 73 -8.83 -6.00 -1.43
CA LEU A 73 -9.09 -7.10 -2.36
C LEU A 73 -8.46 -6.88 -3.74
N SER A 74 -8.14 -5.65 -4.10
CA SER A 74 -7.61 -5.28 -5.42
C SER A 74 -6.31 -6.01 -5.80
N PRO A 75 -5.33 -6.25 -4.89
CA PRO A 75 -4.11 -6.99 -5.23
C PRO A 75 -4.35 -8.46 -5.65
N ALA A 76 -5.49 -9.05 -5.30
CA ALA A 76 -5.86 -10.37 -5.81
C ALA A 76 -6.65 -10.28 -7.11
N LEU A 77 -7.64 -9.40 -7.16
CA LEU A 77 -8.53 -9.30 -8.32
C LEU A 77 -7.81 -8.79 -9.56
N ALA A 78 -6.92 -7.82 -9.42
CA ALA A 78 -6.23 -7.22 -10.55
C ALA A 78 -5.32 -8.21 -11.31
N PRO A 79 -4.42 -8.99 -10.64
CA PRO A 79 -3.63 -10.02 -11.32
C PRO A 79 -4.48 -11.15 -11.91
N LEU A 80 -5.57 -11.55 -11.25
CA LEU A 80 -6.48 -12.57 -11.78
C LEU A 80 -7.15 -12.11 -13.09
N LEU A 81 -7.72 -10.92 -13.07
CA LEU A 81 -8.33 -10.33 -14.26
C LEU A 81 -7.29 -10.12 -15.35
N GLY A 82 -6.11 -9.60 -14.99
CA GLY A 82 -5.02 -9.37 -15.92
C GLY A 82 -4.52 -10.65 -16.58
N SER A 83 -4.32 -11.73 -15.80
CA SER A 83 -3.90 -13.03 -16.33
C SER A 83 -4.98 -13.67 -17.19
N TRP A 84 -6.26 -13.57 -16.82
CA TRP A 84 -7.38 -14.06 -17.62
C TRP A 84 -7.48 -13.33 -18.98
N ILE A 85 -7.38 -11.99 -18.98
CA ILE A 85 -7.38 -11.20 -20.22
C ILE A 85 -6.17 -11.57 -21.08
N LEU A 86 -4.98 -11.71 -20.48
CA LEU A 86 -3.76 -12.06 -21.21
C LEU A 86 -3.84 -13.45 -21.85
N THR A 87 -4.51 -14.40 -21.20
CA THR A 87 -4.66 -15.77 -21.71
C THR A 87 -5.66 -15.87 -22.87
N HIS A 88 -6.73 -15.06 -22.85
CA HIS A 88 -7.81 -15.16 -23.85
C HIS A 88 -7.74 -14.10 -24.95
N PHE A 89 -7.01 -13.02 -24.72
CA PHE A 89 -6.88 -11.88 -25.64
C PHE A 89 -5.40 -11.51 -25.79
N SER A 90 -5.08 -10.24 -25.60
CA SER A 90 -3.72 -9.71 -25.71
C SER A 90 -3.39 -8.82 -24.51
N TRP A 91 -2.11 -8.46 -24.34
CA TRP A 91 -1.70 -7.53 -23.31
C TRP A 91 -2.31 -6.14 -23.50
N GLN A 92 -2.55 -5.72 -24.74
CA GLN A 92 -3.24 -4.46 -25.07
C GLN A 92 -4.68 -4.45 -24.55
N ALA A 93 -5.36 -5.60 -24.55
CA ALA A 93 -6.74 -5.72 -24.08
C ALA A 93 -6.85 -5.37 -22.57
N ILE A 94 -5.77 -5.53 -21.78
CA ILE A 94 -5.73 -5.07 -20.40
C ILE A 94 -5.91 -3.55 -20.34
N PHE A 95 -5.23 -2.82 -21.22
CA PHE A 95 -5.31 -1.34 -21.26
C PHE A 95 -6.64 -0.87 -21.84
N ALA A 96 -7.20 -1.59 -22.82
CA ALA A 96 -8.56 -1.33 -23.31
C ALA A 96 -9.59 -1.48 -22.17
N THR A 97 -9.45 -2.51 -21.35
CA THR A 97 -10.30 -2.71 -20.15
C THR A 97 -10.15 -1.57 -19.15
N LEU A 98 -8.92 -1.13 -18.86
CA LEU A 98 -8.68 0.01 -17.99
C LEU A 98 -9.27 1.31 -18.54
N PHE A 99 -9.17 1.53 -19.85
CA PHE A 99 -9.80 2.67 -20.52
C PHE A 99 -11.31 2.68 -20.34
N VAL A 100 -11.97 1.54 -20.64
CA VAL A 100 -13.43 1.42 -20.49
C VAL A 100 -13.87 1.61 -19.03
N ILE A 101 -13.19 0.99 -18.07
CA ILE A 101 -13.47 1.17 -16.62
C ILE A 101 -13.34 2.65 -16.26
N THR A 102 -12.31 3.33 -16.74
CA THR A 102 -12.10 4.76 -16.43
C THR A 102 -13.23 5.62 -16.98
N LEU A 103 -13.69 5.37 -18.20
CA LEU A 103 -14.84 6.07 -18.79
C LEU A 103 -16.11 5.84 -17.95
N LEU A 104 -16.34 4.59 -17.53
CA LEU A 104 -17.48 4.27 -16.66
C LEU A 104 -17.41 4.99 -15.30
N LEU A 105 -16.22 5.14 -14.74
CA LEU A 105 -16.00 5.89 -13.49
C LEU A 105 -16.13 7.41 -13.70
N MET A 106 -15.86 7.93 -14.88
CA MET A 106 -16.05 9.35 -15.19
C MET A 106 -17.53 9.75 -15.18
N LEU A 107 -18.45 8.87 -15.57
CA LEU A 107 -19.88 9.17 -15.61
C LEU A 107 -20.44 9.61 -14.24
N PRO A 108 -20.29 8.86 -13.14
CA PRO A 108 -20.70 9.34 -11.83
C PRO A 108 -19.85 10.52 -11.33
N ALA A 109 -18.56 10.61 -11.69
CA ALA A 109 -17.70 11.72 -11.32
C ALA A 109 -18.18 13.07 -11.91
N LEU A 110 -18.73 13.04 -13.13
CA LEU A 110 -19.35 14.21 -13.75
C LEU A 110 -20.59 14.72 -12.99
N ARG A 111 -21.31 13.82 -12.31
CA ARG A 111 -22.51 14.15 -11.52
C ARG A 111 -22.19 14.63 -10.11
N LEU A 112 -20.93 14.54 -9.65
CA LEU A 112 -20.52 15.03 -8.34
C LEU A 112 -20.79 16.54 -8.24
N LYS A 113 -21.35 16.97 -7.13
CA LYS A 113 -21.51 18.39 -6.83
C LYS A 113 -20.14 19.05 -6.56
N PRO A 114 -19.95 20.32 -6.90
CA PRO A 114 -18.71 21.04 -6.55
C PRO A 114 -18.51 21.01 -5.03
N SER A 115 -17.39 20.47 -4.57
CA SER A 115 -17.01 20.49 -3.16
C SER A 115 -16.08 21.68 -2.93
N VAL A 116 -16.52 22.63 -2.15
CA VAL A 116 -15.74 23.79 -1.70
C VAL A 116 -15.75 23.79 -0.18
N LYS A 117 -14.84 23.06 0.45
CA LYS A 117 -14.55 23.30 1.86
C LYS A 117 -13.56 24.46 1.96
N ALA A 118 -13.94 25.51 2.68
CA ALA A 118 -13.06 26.62 2.98
C ALA A 118 -11.76 26.10 3.62
N ARG A 119 -10.64 26.63 3.16
CA ARG A 119 -9.32 26.39 3.73
C ARG A 119 -9.36 26.92 5.16
N THR A 120 -9.27 26.05 6.16
CA THR A 120 -9.23 26.49 7.56
C THR A 120 -7.90 27.19 7.78
N GLU A 121 -7.94 28.46 8.08
CA GLU A 121 -6.78 29.27 8.46
C GLU A 121 -6.11 28.60 9.67
N GLY A 122 -4.84 28.24 9.54
CA GLY A 122 -4.06 27.56 10.61
C GLY A 122 -3.31 26.30 10.15
N GLN A 123 -3.59 25.75 8.98
CA GLN A 123 -2.87 24.57 8.44
C GLN A 123 -1.46 24.86 7.91
N ASP A 124 -1.05 26.12 7.84
CA ASP A 124 0.18 26.52 7.12
C ASP A 124 1.47 26.47 7.96
N LYS A 125 1.42 26.12 9.24
CA LYS A 125 2.61 26.22 10.13
C LYS A 125 3.48 24.95 10.22
N LEU A 126 3.03 23.77 9.80
CA LEU A 126 3.83 22.54 9.86
C LEU A 126 4.49 22.26 8.50
N THR A 127 5.79 22.47 8.43
CA THR A 127 6.62 22.18 7.25
C THR A 127 6.96 20.68 7.18
N PHE A 128 7.21 20.14 5.98
CA PHE A 128 7.72 18.76 5.81
C PHE A 128 8.99 18.48 6.62
N ALA A 129 9.86 19.48 6.79
CA ALA A 129 11.06 19.38 7.62
C ALA A 129 10.71 19.09 9.09
N THR A 130 9.63 19.66 9.63
CA THR A 130 9.17 19.40 10.99
C THR A 130 8.72 17.97 11.17
N LEU A 131 7.99 17.41 10.19
CA LEU A 131 7.59 16.01 10.18
C LEU A 131 8.82 15.08 10.19
N LEU A 132 9.80 15.37 9.33
CA LEU A 132 11.04 14.59 9.23
C LEU A 132 11.95 14.74 10.45
N ARG A 133 11.79 15.74 11.31
CA ARG A 133 12.52 15.83 12.59
C ARG A 133 12.00 14.89 13.67
N SER A 134 10.73 14.50 13.59
CA SER A 134 10.14 13.54 14.54
C SER A 134 10.71 12.15 14.33
N LYS A 135 11.35 11.59 15.36
CA LYS A 135 11.91 10.23 15.37
C LYS A 135 10.79 9.18 15.21
N THR A 136 9.68 9.37 15.93
CA THR A 136 8.51 8.50 15.86
C THR A 136 7.91 8.47 14.46
N TYR A 137 7.76 9.63 13.81
CA TYR A 137 7.28 9.71 12.43
C TYR A 137 8.21 8.98 11.46
N ARG A 138 9.50 9.31 11.46
CA ARG A 138 10.48 8.68 10.56
C ARG A 138 10.57 7.17 10.76
N GLY A 139 10.59 6.71 12.01
CA GLY A 139 10.67 5.29 12.33
C GLY A 139 9.48 4.53 11.78
N ASN A 140 8.25 5.00 12.03
CA ASN A 140 7.02 4.36 11.53
C ASN A 140 6.91 4.41 10.01
N VAL A 141 7.26 5.55 9.38
CA VAL A 141 7.27 5.68 7.93
C VAL A 141 8.29 4.74 7.29
N LEU A 142 9.47 4.59 7.88
CA LEU A 142 10.51 3.69 7.37
C LEU A 142 10.06 2.22 7.47
N ILE A 143 9.41 1.79 8.56
CA ILE A 143 8.85 0.44 8.70
C ILE A 143 7.78 0.23 7.62
N TYR A 144 6.85 1.16 7.48
CA TYR A 144 5.79 1.07 6.47
C TYR A 144 6.34 0.97 5.06
N ALA A 145 7.32 1.81 4.72
CA ALA A 145 7.97 1.82 3.42
C ALA A 145 8.76 0.53 3.16
N ALA A 146 9.51 0.03 4.15
CA ALA A 146 10.28 -1.20 4.05
C ALA A 146 9.39 -2.44 3.82
N CYS A 147 8.35 -2.60 4.63
CA CYS A 147 7.40 -3.70 4.47
C CYS A 147 6.66 -3.64 3.12
N SER A 148 6.30 -2.44 2.66
CA SER A 148 5.69 -2.23 1.34
C SER A 148 6.67 -2.54 0.21
N ALA A 149 7.93 -2.10 0.32
CA ALA A 149 8.96 -2.34 -0.68
C ALA A 149 9.26 -3.83 -0.85
N SER A 150 9.21 -4.62 0.22
CA SER A 150 9.31 -6.08 0.17
C SER A 150 8.19 -6.70 -0.67
N PHE A 151 6.94 -6.26 -0.46
CA PHE A 151 5.80 -6.71 -1.27
C PHE A 151 5.94 -6.30 -2.74
N PHE A 152 6.35 -5.06 -3.03
CA PHE A 152 6.54 -4.59 -4.40
C PHE A 152 7.73 -5.27 -5.11
N ALA A 153 8.80 -5.61 -4.38
CA ALA A 153 9.88 -6.43 -4.91
C ALA A 153 9.35 -7.79 -5.39
N TRP A 154 8.53 -8.45 -4.58
CA TRP A 154 7.86 -9.69 -4.95
C TRP A 154 6.91 -9.50 -6.14
N LEU A 155 6.07 -8.47 -6.11
CA LEU A 155 5.11 -8.19 -7.19
C LEU A 155 5.82 -7.97 -8.54
N THR A 156 7.03 -7.38 -8.51
CA THR A 156 7.87 -7.17 -9.69
C THR A 156 8.58 -8.45 -10.13
N GLY A 157 9.14 -9.20 -9.18
CA GLY A 157 9.97 -10.38 -9.47
C GLY A 157 9.19 -11.67 -9.72
N SER A 158 8.05 -11.86 -9.04
CA SER A 158 7.32 -13.13 -9.06
C SER A 158 6.84 -13.58 -10.46
N PRO A 159 6.41 -12.71 -11.40
CA PRO A 159 6.07 -13.17 -12.74
C PRO A 159 7.27 -13.80 -13.46
N PHE A 160 8.47 -13.24 -13.31
CA PHE A 160 9.69 -13.78 -13.91
C PHE A 160 10.13 -15.08 -13.22
N ILE A 161 10.06 -15.13 -11.89
CA ILE A 161 10.37 -16.32 -11.10
C ILE A 161 9.47 -17.48 -11.50
N LEU A 162 8.16 -17.27 -11.46
CA LEU A 162 7.19 -18.33 -11.73
C LEU A 162 7.16 -18.73 -13.22
N SER A 163 7.39 -17.80 -14.13
CA SER A 163 7.54 -18.10 -15.55
C SER A 163 8.81 -18.94 -15.82
N ALA A 164 9.93 -18.63 -15.16
CA ALA A 164 11.17 -19.41 -15.25
C ALA A 164 11.00 -20.82 -14.66
N MET A 165 10.10 -21.01 -13.69
CA MET A 165 9.71 -22.33 -13.15
C MET A 165 8.71 -23.09 -14.04
N GLY A 166 8.28 -22.49 -15.18
CA GLY A 166 7.38 -23.13 -16.15
C GLY A 166 5.89 -22.95 -15.85
N TYR A 167 5.51 -22.09 -14.91
CA TYR A 167 4.09 -21.83 -14.61
C TYR A 167 3.44 -20.92 -15.65
N SER A 168 2.20 -21.23 -15.99
CA SER A 168 1.39 -20.43 -16.92
C SER A 168 0.96 -19.08 -16.29
N PRO A 169 0.63 -18.06 -17.11
CA PRO A 169 0.12 -16.78 -16.60
C PRO A 169 -1.11 -16.92 -15.70
N ALA A 170 -1.96 -17.91 -15.95
CA ALA A 170 -3.13 -18.20 -15.12
C ALA A 170 -2.74 -18.65 -13.71
N VAL A 171 -1.75 -19.55 -13.58
CA VAL A 171 -1.24 -19.99 -12.28
C VAL A 171 -0.54 -18.86 -11.56
N ILE A 172 0.22 -18.02 -12.28
CA ILE A 172 0.86 -16.83 -11.71
C ILE A 172 -0.20 -15.88 -11.13
N GLY A 173 -1.26 -15.58 -11.88
CA GLY A 173 -2.38 -14.76 -11.40
C GLY A 173 -3.06 -15.38 -10.16
N LEU A 174 -3.30 -16.70 -10.17
CA LEU A 174 -3.94 -17.41 -9.07
C LEU A 174 -3.06 -17.42 -7.78
N SER A 175 -1.75 -17.37 -7.91
CA SER A 175 -0.82 -17.36 -6.77
C SER A 175 -0.98 -16.11 -5.87
N TYR A 176 -1.54 -15.01 -6.37
CA TYR A 176 -1.80 -13.81 -5.59
C TYR A 176 -3.03 -13.91 -4.67
N VAL A 177 -3.92 -14.87 -4.92
CA VAL A 177 -5.14 -15.05 -4.09
C VAL A 177 -4.81 -15.42 -2.65
N PRO A 178 -4.03 -16.48 -2.36
CA PRO A 178 -3.69 -16.84 -0.98
C PRO A 178 -2.92 -15.72 -0.26
N GLN A 179 -2.08 -14.97 -0.98
CA GLN A 179 -1.36 -13.81 -0.43
C GLN A 179 -2.32 -12.72 0.04
N THR A 180 -3.35 -12.42 -0.74
CA THR A 180 -4.36 -11.41 -0.39
C THR A 180 -5.23 -11.86 0.77
N ILE A 181 -5.65 -13.13 0.78
CA ILE A 181 -6.38 -13.70 1.91
C ILE A 181 -5.54 -13.62 3.19
N ALA A 182 -4.27 -13.97 3.12
CA ALA A 182 -3.33 -13.86 4.22
C ALA A 182 -3.19 -12.43 4.74
N PHE A 183 -3.08 -11.45 3.84
CA PHE A 183 -3.03 -10.03 4.19
C PHE A 183 -4.32 -9.57 4.92
N LEU A 184 -5.49 -9.98 4.44
CA LEU A 184 -6.77 -9.67 5.08
C LEU A 184 -6.88 -10.32 6.46
N ILE A 185 -6.45 -11.58 6.62
CA ILE A 185 -6.38 -12.27 7.90
C ILE A 185 -5.52 -11.47 8.88
N GLY A 186 -4.34 -11.01 8.44
CA GLY A 186 -3.47 -10.14 9.24
C GLY A 186 -4.14 -8.84 9.67
N GLY A 187 -4.81 -8.15 8.76
CA GLY A 187 -5.51 -6.90 9.03
C GLY A 187 -6.68 -7.05 10.01
N TYR A 188 -7.54 -8.03 9.79
CA TYR A 188 -8.66 -8.29 10.70
C TYR A 188 -8.18 -8.86 12.04
N GLY A 189 -7.16 -9.72 12.03
CA GLY A 189 -6.52 -10.23 13.24
C GLY A 189 -5.90 -9.11 14.09
N CYS A 190 -5.23 -8.17 13.45
CA CYS A 190 -4.71 -6.98 14.11
C CYS A 190 -5.82 -6.15 14.76
N ARG A 191 -6.93 -5.92 14.05
CA ARG A 191 -8.09 -5.19 14.60
C ARG A 191 -8.63 -5.86 15.86
N ALA A 192 -8.74 -7.19 15.87
CA ALA A 192 -9.18 -7.95 17.05
C ALA A 192 -8.14 -7.88 18.19
N ALA A 193 -6.85 -8.00 17.85
CA ALA A 193 -5.76 -7.90 18.83
C ALA A 193 -5.67 -6.53 19.50
N LEU A 194 -5.89 -5.46 18.75
CA LEU A 194 -5.87 -4.07 19.25
C LEU A 194 -7.00 -3.75 20.25
N GLN A 195 -8.00 -4.63 20.40
CA GLN A 195 -8.99 -4.52 21.48
C GLN A 195 -8.41 -4.91 22.85
N LYS A 196 -7.34 -5.73 22.86
CA LYS A 196 -6.74 -6.25 24.10
C LYS A 196 -5.33 -5.71 24.36
N TRP A 197 -4.58 -5.42 23.31
CA TRP A 197 -3.18 -4.99 23.37
C TRP A 197 -2.96 -3.67 22.67
N GLN A 198 -1.95 -2.93 23.10
CA GLN A 198 -1.55 -1.68 22.44
C GLN A 198 -0.69 -1.98 21.20
N GLY A 199 -0.78 -1.13 20.17
CA GLY A 199 -0.04 -1.32 18.94
C GLY A 199 1.48 -1.41 19.12
N TYR A 200 2.05 -0.65 20.08
CA TYR A 200 3.49 -0.70 20.37
C TYR A 200 3.93 -2.04 21.00
N GLN A 201 3.04 -2.76 21.66
CA GLN A 201 3.32 -4.09 22.25
C GLN A 201 3.30 -5.18 21.16
N LEU A 202 2.40 -5.04 20.17
CA LEU A 202 2.27 -6.00 19.07
C LEU A 202 3.38 -5.84 18.02
N LEU A 203 3.81 -4.61 17.78
CA LEU A 203 4.72 -4.28 16.68
C LEU A 203 6.03 -5.10 16.68
N PRO A 204 6.77 -5.29 17.80
CA PRO A 204 8.01 -6.08 17.77
C PRO A 204 7.77 -7.54 17.39
N TRP A 205 6.69 -8.16 17.83
CA TRP A 205 6.34 -9.54 17.48
C TRP A 205 5.98 -9.67 16.00
N LEU A 206 5.23 -8.69 15.47
CA LEU A 206 4.88 -8.65 14.06
C LEU A 206 6.11 -8.42 13.17
N LEU A 207 7.03 -7.56 13.58
CA LEU A 207 8.31 -7.37 12.88
C LEU A 207 9.19 -8.61 12.95
N GLY A 208 9.18 -9.34 14.08
CA GLY A 208 9.84 -10.64 14.20
C GLY A 208 9.26 -11.68 13.23
N LEU A 209 7.93 -11.76 13.14
CA LEU A 209 7.23 -12.62 12.20
C LEU A 209 7.54 -12.24 10.74
N TYR A 210 7.53 -10.95 10.43
CA TYR A 210 7.93 -10.41 9.13
C TYR A 210 9.37 -10.79 8.78
N ALA A 211 10.33 -10.58 9.68
CA ALA A 211 11.73 -10.90 9.45
C ALA A 211 11.93 -12.40 9.23
N LEU A 212 11.33 -13.24 10.07
CA LEU A 212 11.43 -14.70 9.95
C LEU A 212 10.87 -15.20 8.62
N SER A 213 9.72 -14.67 8.19
CA SER A 213 9.10 -15.05 6.92
C SER A 213 9.93 -14.63 5.71
N VAL A 214 10.51 -13.43 5.73
CA VAL A 214 11.39 -12.96 4.65
C VAL A 214 12.69 -13.78 4.60
N ILE A 215 13.30 -14.10 5.76
CA ILE A 215 14.48 -14.97 5.84
C ILE A 215 14.16 -16.37 5.31
N ALA A 216 12.99 -16.94 5.64
CA ALA A 216 12.56 -18.22 5.12
C ALA A 216 12.37 -18.19 3.59
N THR A 217 11.77 -17.12 3.05
CA THR A 217 11.63 -16.93 1.60
C THR A 217 12.98 -16.81 0.91
N TRP A 218 13.92 -16.09 1.51
CA TRP A 218 15.29 -15.98 1.00
C TRP A 218 16.03 -17.32 1.07
N GLY A 219 15.88 -18.07 2.17
CA GLY A 219 16.44 -19.41 2.33
C GLY A 219 15.92 -20.40 1.28
N ALA A 220 14.61 -20.36 0.98
CA ALA A 220 14.03 -21.11 -0.11
C ALA A 220 14.66 -20.73 -1.47
N GLY A 221 15.01 -19.46 -1.66
CA GLY A 221 15.69 -18.98 -2.86
C GLY A 221 17.12 -19.50 -3.06
N LEU A 222 17.76 -20.05 -2.02
CA LEU A 222 19.08 -20.66 -2.10
C LEU A 222 19.03 -22.14 -2.50
N LEU A 223 17.87 -22.77 -2.49
CA LEU A 223 17.69 -24.18 -2.85
C LEU A 223 17.64 -24.35 -4.37
N ASN A 224 18.31 -25.37 -4.90
CA ASN A 224 18.38 -25.60 -6.35
C ASN A 224 17.08 -26.09 -6.99
N ASN A 225 16.14 -26.65 -6.21
CA ASN A 225 14.86 -27.19 -6.69
C ASN A 225 13.70 -26.68 -5.83
N THR A 226 13.52 -25.38 -5.79
CA THR A 226 12.48 -24.74 -4.99
C THR A 226 11.12 -24.91 -5.64
N SER A 227 10.13 -25.40 -4.89
CA SER A 227 8.74 -25.50 -5.34
C SER A 227 7.97 -24.18 -5.09
N LEU A 228 6.88 -23.97 -5.82
CA LEU A 228 5.99 -22.83 -5.60
C LEU A 228 5.51 -22.74 -4.14
N VAL A 229 5.21 -23.87 -3.53
CA VAL A 229 4.67 -23.94 -2.16
C VAL A 229 5.71 -23.47 -1.13
N GLU A 230 6.99 -23.84 -1.31
CA GLU A 230 8.08 -23.44 -0.43
C GLU A 230 8.34 -21.94 -0.43
N ILE A 231 8.02 -21.24 -1.52
CA ILE A 231 8.12 -19.79 -1.62
C ILE A 231 6.82 -19.13 -1.12
N LEU A 232 5.66 -19.70 -1.48
CA LEU A 232 4.38 -19.08 -1.25
C LEU A 232 3.95 -19.12 0.23
N ILE A 233 4.27 -20.20 0.95
CA ILE A 233 3.94 -20.30 2.38
C ILE A 233 4.63 -19.20 3.21
N PRO A 234 5.97 -19.05 3.17
CA PRO A 234 6.61 -17.97 3.91
C PRO A 234 6.11 -16.59 3.46
N PHE A 235 5.85 -16.41 2.16
CA PHE A 235 5.32 -15.15 1.65
C PHE A 235 3.91 -14.85 2.19
N CYS A 236 3.04 -15.83 2.32
CA CYS A 236 1.73 -15.67 2.96
C CYS A 236 1.87 -15.27 4.44
N VAL A 237 2.84 -15.83 5.16
CA VAL A 237 3.14 -15.42 6.54
C VAL A 237 3.61 -13.96 6.58
N MET A 238 4.45 -13.55 5.64
CA MET A 238 4.84 -12.15 5.47
C MET A 238 3.62 -11.25 5.20
N ALA A 239 2.70 -11.70 4.35
CA ALA A 239 1.49 -10.95 4.04
C ALA A 239 0.58 -10.78 5.27
N ILE A 240 0.46 -11.80 6.13
CA ILE A 240 -0.24 -11.68 7.44
C ILE A 240 0.45 -10.61 8.30
N ALA A 241 1.76 -10.67 8.41
CA ALA A 241 2.52 -9.69 9.19
C ALA A 241 2.31 -8.26 8.66
N ASN A 242 2.39 -8.05 7.34
CA ASN A 242 2.17 -6.75 6.70
C ASN A 242 0.75 -6.22 6.91
N GLY A 243 -0.26 -7.08 6.80
CA GLY A 243 -1.65 -6.73 7.07
C GLY A 243 -1.88 -6.21 8.49
N ALA A 244 -1.12 -6.73 9.46
CA ALA A 244 -1.17 -6.31 10.86
C ALA A 244 -0.27 -5.09 11.15
N ILE A 245 0.91 -5.00 10.53
CA ILE A 245 1.88 -3.89 10.74
C ILE A 245 1.33 -2.57 10.21
N TYR A 246 0.75 -2.56 8.99
CA TYR A 246 0.36 -1.32 8.30
C TYR A 246 -0.56 -0.42 9.12
N PRO A 247 -1.71 -0.89 9.66
CA PRO A 247 -2.58 -0.02 10.43
C PRO A 247 -1.91 0.55 11.68
N ILE A 248 -1.02 -0.23 12.33
CA ILE A 248 -0.31 0.20 13.53
C ILE A 248 0.65 1.35 13.19
N VAL A 249 1.56 1.15 12.24
CA VAL A 249 2.61 2.12 11.94
C VAL A 249 2.07 3.39 11.29
N VAL A 250 1.03 3.28 10.45
CA VAL A 250 0.36 4.43 9.85
C VAL A 250 -0.33 5.27 10.91
N ALA A 251 -1.07 4.64 11.83
CA ALA A 251 -1.71 5.35 12.93
C ALA A 251 -0.69 6.04 13.85
N GLN A 252 0.40 5.35 14.20
CA GLN A 252 1.46 5.90 15.05
C GLN A 252 2.23 7.04 14.38
N ALA A 253 2.44 6.98 13.05
CA ALA A 253 3.07 8.06 12.29
C ALA A 253 2.23 9.34 12.26
N LEU A 254 0.92 9.21 12.08
CA LEU A 254 0.01 10.35 11.89
C LEU A 254 -0.47 10.97 13.22
N ARG A 255 -0.48 10.20 14.30
CA ARG A 255 -1.00 10.61 15.60
C ARG A 255 -0.37 11.89 16.18
N PRO A 256 0.96 12.13 16.10
CA PRO A 256 1.56 13.35 16.61
C PRO A 256 1.16 14.63 15.84
N PHE A 257 0.51 14.48 14.69
CA PHE A 257 0.23 15.60 13.78
C PHE A 257 -1.26 15.72 13.39
N PRO A 258 -2.19 15.84 14.36
CA PRO A 258 -3.61 15.86 14.07
C PRO A 258 -4.04 17.06 13.20
N GLN A 259 -3.33 18.19 13.31
CA GLN A 259 -3.60 19.39 12.53
C GLN A 259 -2.99 19.36 11.11
N ALA A 260 -2.05 18.45 10.84
CA ALA A 260 -1.34 18.31 9.56
C ALA A 260 -1.43 16.88 8.99
N THR A 261 -2.43 16.11 9.38
CA THR A 261 -2.60 14.69 8.98
C THR A 261 -2.52 14.50 7.47
N GLY A 262 -3.11 15.40 6.68
CA GLY A 262 -3.06 15.32 5.23
C GLY A 262 -1.63 15.47 4.66
N ARG A 263 -0.84 16.41 5.19
CA ARG A 263 0.57 16.59 4.78
C ARG A 263 1.44 15.41 5.24
N ALA A 264 1.22 14.93 6.46
CA ALA A 264 1.94 13.79 7.00
C ALA A 264 1.64 12.52 6.20
N ALA A 265 0.38 12.26 5.86
CA ALA A 265 -0.01 11.13 5.01
C ALA A 265 0.55 11.25 3.59
N ALA A 266 0.53 12.43 2.98
CA ALA A 266 1.10 12.65 1.66
C ALA A 266 2.62 12.36 1.62
N LEU A 267 3.37 12.88 2.60
CA LEU A 267 4.81 12.62 2.72
C LEU A 267 5.10 11.14 2.97
N GLN A 268 4.32 10.51 3.87
CA GLN A 268 4.43 9.07 4.15
C GLN A 268 4.24 8.24 2.88
N ASN A 269 3.17 8.50 2.11
CA ASN A 269 2.90 7.77 0.88
C ASN A 269 3.98 8.02 -0.19
N THR A 270 4.49 9.25 -0.29
CA THR A 270 5.57 9.57 -1.22
C THR A 270 6.85 8.79 -0.89
N LEU A 271 7.25 8.76 0.38
CA LEU A 271 8.43 8.02 0.82
C LEU A 271 8.25 6.51 0.67
N GLN A 272 7.07 5.99 0.99
CA GLN A 272 6.72 4.58 0.81
C GLN A 272 6.80 4.17 -0.66
N LEU A 273 6.12 4.88 -1.55
CA LEU A 273 6.13 4.57 -2.99
C LEU A 273 7.51 4.78 -3.61
N GLY A 274 8.26 5.78 -3.14
CA GLY A 274 9.65 5.99 -3.55
C GLY A 274 10.54 4.78 -3.24
N LEU A 275 10.44 4.22 -2.03
CA LEU A 275 11.19 3.02 -1.65
C LEU A 275 10.71 1.78 -2.42
N CYS A 276 9.39 1.64 -2.65
CA CYS A 276 8.83 0.58 -3.50
C CYS A 276 9.37 0.66 -4.93
N PHE A 277 9.46 1.86 -5.50
CA PHE A 277 10.04 2.09 -6.82
C PHE A 277 11.51 1.67 -6.87
N LEU A 278 12.32 2.08 -5.88
CA LEU A 278 13.73 1.68 -5.81
C LEU A 278 13.90 0.16 -5.69
N ALA A 279 13.10 -0.49 -4.86
CA ALA A 279 13.12 -1.96 -4.72
C ALA A 279 12.76 -2.65 -6.05
N SER A 280 11.69 -2.20 -6.72
CA SER A 280 11.28 -2.73 -8.02
C SER A 280 12.34 -2.48 -9.11
N LEU A 281 12.98 -1.31 -9.09
CA LEU A 281 14.06 -0.96 -10.03
C LEU A 281 15.26 -1.89 -9.88
N VAL A 282 15.70 -2.14 -8.64
CA VAL A 282 16.81 -3.06 -8.36
C VAL A 282 16.48 -4.48 -8.81
N VAL A 283 15.28 -4.98 -8.51
CA VAL A 283 14.82 -6.29 -8.97
C VAL A 283 14.83 -6.37 -10.49
N SER A 284 14.31 -5.35 -11.17
CA SER A 284 14.26 -5.33 -12.64
C SER A 284 15.64 -5.25 -13.29
N TRP A 285 16.57 -4.52 -12.67
CA TRP A 285 17.92 -4.35 -13.21
C TRP A 285 18.78 -5.62 -13.05
N LEU A 286 18.60 -6.34 -11.96
CA LEU A 286 19.37 -7.56 -11.63
C LEU A 286 18.59 -8.85 -11.92
N ILE A 287 17.77 -8.87 -12.96
CA ILE A 287 16.83 -9.96 -13.26
C ILE A 287 17.50 -11.26 -13.72
N SER A 288 18.82 -11.30 -13.91
CA SER A 288 19.54 -12.51 -14.34
C SER A 288 19.33 -13.72 -13.43
N THR A 289 19.13 -13.49 -12.13
CA THR A 289 18.76 -14.52 -11.13
C THR A 289 17.51 -14.08 -10.38
N PRO A 290 16.30 -14.19 -10.99
CA PRO A 290 15.11 -13.51 -10.50
C PRO A 290 14.76 -13.85 -9.05
N LEU A 291 14.83 -15.14 -8.68
CA LEU A 291 14.48 -15.59 -7.33
C LEU A 291 15.44 -15.04 -6.28
N LEU A 292 16.74 -15.23 -6.48
CA LEU A 292 17.76 -14.78 -5.52
C LEU A 292 17.78 -13.26 -5.40
N THR A 293 17.69 -12.54 -6.52
CA THR A 293 17.66 -11.08 -6.51
C THR A 293 16.44 -10.55 -5.76
N THR A 294 15.26 -11.05 -6.10
CA THR A 294 14.01 -10.60 -5.46
C THR A 294 14.04 -10.85 -3.95
N THR A 295 14.42 -12.06 -3.53
CA THR A 295 14.45 -12.40 -2.11
C THR A 295 15.55 -11.66 -1.35
N SER A 296 16.69 -11.36 -1.99
CA SER A 296 17.76 -10.54 -1.38
C SER A 296 17.33 -9.07 -1.21
N VAL A 297 16.61 -8.50 -2.16
CA VAL A 297 16.00 -7.16 -2.01
C VAL A 297 14.99 -7.20 -0.86
N MET A 298 14.15 -8.22 -0.77
CA MET A 298 13.24 -8.40 0.37
C MET A 298 14.00 -8.51 1.70
N LEU A 299 15.11 -9.23 1.75
CA LEU A 299 15.93 -9.35 2.95
C LEU A 299 16.51 -8.00 3.38
N SER A 300 16.94 -7.15 2.46
CA SER A 300 17.42 -5.79 2.79
C SER A 300 16.35 -4.93 3.47
N THR A 301 15.08 -5.14 3.17
CA THR A 301 13.98 -4.40 3.81
C THR A 301 13.78 -4.78 5.27
N VAL A 302 14.19 -5.98 5.70
CA VAL A 302 14.20 -6.38 7.11
C VAL A 302 15.16 -5.49 7.91
N VAL A 303 16.33 -5.20 7.35
CA VAL A 303 17.30 -4.27 7.97
C VAL A 303 16.71 -2.87 8.09
N LEU A 304 16.05 -2.38 7.04
CA LEU A 304 15.39 -1.08 7.05
C LEU A 304 14.25 -1.01 8.08
N ALA A 305 13.45 -2.07 8.19
CA ALA A 305 12.38 -2.16 9.18
C ALA A 305 12.93 -2.18 10.62
N ALA A 306 14.03 -2.91 10.85
CA ALA A 306 14.71 -2.93 12.14
C ALA A 306 15.31 -1.56 12.50
N LEU A 307 15.90 -0.85 11.53
CA LEU A 307 16.38 0.52 11.71
C LEU A 307 15.22 1.47 12.04
N GLY A 308 14.10 1.36 11.33
CA GLY A 308 12.89 2.12 11.61
C GLY A 308 12.38 1.90 13.04
N TYR A 309 12.38 0.65 13.50
CA TYR A 309 11.98 0.31 14.85
C TYR A 309 12.91 0.92 15.92
N LYS A 310 14.23 0.86 15.70
CA LYS A 310 15.21 1.51 16.58
C LYS A 310 15.11 3.04 16.61
N MET A 311 14.64 3.65 15.53
CA MET A 311 14.46 5.09 15.45
C MET A 311 13.24 5.58 16.22
N GLN A 312 12.27 4.72 16.51
CA GLN A 312 11.10 5.08 17.31
C GLN A 312 11.52 5.40 18.74
N SER A 313 11.01 6.50 19.29
CA SER A 313 11.16 6.80 20.70
C SER A 313 10.14 5.97 21.48
N HIS A 314 10.60 5.04 22.31
CA HIS A 314 9.72 4.24 23.16
C HIS A 314 8.92 5.12 24.15
N ALA A 315 9.46 6.26 24.57
CA ALA A 315 8.79 7.22 25.43
C ALA A 315 7.54 7.81 24.75
N ASP A 316 7.65 8.24 23.48
CA ASP A 316 6.51 8.80 22.73
C ASP A 316 5.40 7.78 22.49
N CYS A 317 5.74 6.49 22.47
CA CYS A 317 4.76 5.41 22.30
C CYS A 317 4.00 5.08 23.60
N ALA A 318 4.62 5.26 24.75
CA ALA A 318 4.05 4.96 26.07
C ALA A 318 3.16 6.09 26.60
N GLU A 319 3.54 7.37 26.41
CA GLU A 319 2.77 8.53 26.85
C GLU A 319 1.44 8.73 26.11
N THR A 320 1.24 8.00 25.02
CA THR A 320 0.00 8.04 24.21
C THR A 320 -1.04 6.99 24.61
N GLY A 321 -0.89 6.35 25.77
CA GLY A 321 -1.98 5.60 26.41
C GLY A 321 -3.17 6.53 26.62
N PHE A 322 -4.38 6.10 26.24
CA PHE A 322 -5.62 6.83 26.52
C PHE A 322 -5.61 7.26 28.00
N PRO A 323 -5.85 8.54 28.33
CA PRO A 323 -6.24 8.84 29.69
C PRO A 323 -7.50 8.02 29.96
N HIS A 324 -7.43 7.15 30.97
CA HIS A 324 -8.64 6.57 31.53
C HIS A 324 -9.60 7.74 31.76
N ALA A 325 -10.76 7.73 31.08
CA ALA A 325 -11.86 8.57 31.43
C ALA A 325 -12.17 8.23 32.90
N ASN A 326 -11.68 9.07 33.80
CA ASN A 326 -12.18 9.10 35.15
C ASN A 326 -13.66 9.47 35.05
N VAL A 327 -14.49 8.46 35.03
CA VAL A 327 -15.90 8.59 35.41
C VAL A 327 -15.85 8.91 36.90
N ALA A 328 -15.68 10.20 37.19
CA ALA A 328 -15.98 10.72 38.50
C ALA A 328 -17.50 10.47 38.71
N HIS A 329 -17.81 9.48 39.52
CA HIS A 329 -19.07 9.37 40.20
C HIS A 329 -19.20 10.65 41.07
N ASP A 330 -19.86 11.64 40.52
CA ASP A 330 -20.42 12.73 41.34
C ASP A 330 -21.64 12.18 42.08
N LYS A 331 -21.34 11.69 43.28
CA LYS A 331 -22.33 11.51 44.32
C LYS A 331 -22.38 12.83 45.10
N SER A 332 -23.32 13.67 44.79
CA SER A 332 -23.74 14.72 45.74
C SER A 332 -25.24 14.98 45.60
N HIS A 333 -25.94 14.54 46.65
CA HIS A 333 -27.19 15.02 47.23
C HIS A 333 -28.37 15.36 46.32
#